data_239e120bf8f283f6a220ebe58913acb2
#
_entry.id   239e120bf8f283f6a220ebe58913acb2
#
_cell.length_a   1.000
_cell.length_b   1.000
_cell.length_c   1.000
_cell.angle_alpha   90.00
_cell.angle_beta   90.00
_cell.angle_gamma   90.00
#
_symmetry.space_group_name_H-M   'P 1'
#
loop_
_entity.id
_entity.type
_entity.pdbx_description
1 polymer ?
#
loop_
_entity_poly.entity_id
_entity_poly.type
_entity_poly.pdbx_seq_one_letter_code
_entity_poly.pdbx_strand_id
1 'polypeptide(L)'
;MYLLTNNANSNVIVAALLLILGLVLIIKGGDFFVDASVWIAEILHMPKFLIGATIVSLATTLPEMIVSIIAVVEGNFAISIGNAVGSVTANTGLILAISAIFVGGVIDRKEFGIKAMLIMLSGLILFGFCLTGKFGIFPSILLLLILIYYMYETAMSAKRASLANKETSNEQVEVKKDKKAVITNIIKFVLGVAGIVIGAQLLVDNSQIVAKAIGISDGLIAITVVAIGTSLPELITTITSIVKKQGELGVGNIIGANIIDLVLILPICSFISKGNLEVAKQCAYIDLPALLVISSVAVIPTLINKKFTKVQGIIILILYIAYIVLAYLGQQGKLFY
;
A
#
# COMPACT_ATOMS: atom_id res chain seq x y z
N MET A 1 -3.96 25.25 -21.08
CA MET A 1 -3.14 24.05 -21.18
C MET A 1 -3.00 23.51 -22.61
N TYR A 2 -3.71 24.05 -23.60
CA TYR A 2 -3.69 23.63 -25.02
C TYR A 2 -2.63 24.33 -25.91
N LEU A 3 -1.79 25.20 -25.35
CA LEU A 3 -0.82 26.01 -26.13
C LEU A 3 0.63 25.49 -26.12
N LEU A 4 0.91 24.31 -25.50
CA LEU A 4 2.25 23.72 -25.44
C LEU A 4 2.45 22.48 -26.33
N THR A 5 1.51 22.17 -27.21
CA THR A 5 1.48 20.89 -27.93
C THR A 5 2.29 20.87 -29.26
N ASN A 6 3.05 21.90 -29.59
CA ASN A 6 3.69 21.99 -30.93
C ASN A 6 5.20 21.68 -31.00
N ASN A 7 5.84 21.22 -29.89
CA ASN A 7 7.22 20.73 -29.97
C ASN A 7 7.36 19.44 -29.13
N ALA A 8 7.37 18.28 -29.77
CA ALA A 8 7.53 17.00 -29.09
C ALA A 8 8.78 16.96 -28.18
N ASN A 9 9.89 17.59 -28.59
CA ASN A 9 11.11 17.67 -27.79
C ASN A 9 10.96 18.57 -26.54
N SER A 10 10.22 19.67 -26.60
CA SER A 10 9.97 20.53 -25.44
C SER A 10 9.10 19.83 -24.39
N ASN A 11 8.15 19.01 -24.82
CA ASN A 11 7.33 18.22 -23.91
C ASN A 11 8.14 17.15 -23.14
N VAL A 12 9.12 16.51 -23.81
CA VAL A 12 9.97 15.49 -23.18
C VAL A 12 10.94 16.15 -22.17
N ILE A 13 11.51 17.32 -22.47
CA ILE A 13 12.36 18.04 -21.54
C ILE A 13 11.58 18.48 -20.30
N VAL A 14 10.39 19.04 -20.49
CA VAL A 14 9.50 19.43 -19.38
C VAL A 14 9.12 18.20 -18.54
N ALA A 15 8.77 17.09 -19.18
CA ALA A 15 8.45 15.85 -18.50
C ALA A 15 9.67 15.33 -17.70
N ALA A 16 10.87 15.39 -18.24
CA ALA A 16 12.09 14.99 -17.51
C ALA A 16 12.35 15.89 -16.28
N LEU A 17 12.15 17.21 -16.40
CA LEU A 17 12.28 18.14 -15.28
C LEU A 17 11.22 17.88 -14.19
N LEU A 18 9.96 17.63 -14.59
CA LEU A 18 8.87 17.29 -13.65
C LEU A 18 9.10 15.94 -12.98
N LEU A 19 9.69 14.98 -13.68
CA LEU A 19 10.09 13.68 -13.12
C LEU A 19 11.17 13.87 -12.05
N ILE A 20 12.19 14.70 -12.30
CA ILE A 20 13.22 15.03 -11.31
C ILE A 20 12.60 15.74 -10.11
N LEU A 21 11.70 16.71 -10.34
CA LEU A 21 10.95 17.36 -9.26
C LEU A 21 10.15 16.36 -8.44
N GLY A 22 9.46 15.44 -9.11
CA GLY A 22 8.73 14.34 -8.47
C GLY A 22 9.63 13.51 -7.55
N LEU A 23 10.81 13.11 -8.03
CA LEU A 23 11.79 12.39 -7.21
C LEU A 23 12.26 13.18 -5.98
N VAL A 24 12.52 14.47 -6.13
CA VAL A 24 12.91 15.35 -5.00
C VAL A 24 11.78 15.44 -3.97
N LEU A 25 10.54 15.64 -4.44
CA LEU A 25 9.36 15.71 -3.56
C LEU A 25 9.13 14.39 -2.81
N ILE A 26 9.26 13.25 -3.48
CA ILE A 26 9.14 11.92 -2.87
C ILE A 26 10.19 11.72 -1.77
N ILE A 27 11.47 11.98 -2.08
CA ILE A 27 12.56 11.77 -1.13
C ILE A 27 12.40 12.66 0.10
N LYS A 28 12.17 13.97 -0.10
CA LYS A 28 12.00 14.92 1.01
C LYS A 28 10.68 14.71 1.76
N GLY A 29 9.62 14.40 1.02
CA GLY A 29 8.32 14.04 1.59
C GLY A 29 8.43 12.81 2.48
N GLY A 30 9.10 11.74 1.99
CA GLY A 30 9.36 10.53 2.75
C GLY A 30 10.16 10.79 4.03
N ASP A 31 11.19 11.62 3.96
CA ASP A 31 11.98 12.02 5.14
C ASP A 31 11.11 12.69 6.21
N PHE A 32 10.31 13.68 5.82
CA PHE A 32 9.44 14.41 6.75
C PHE A 32 8.34 13.51 7.33
N PHE A 33 7.76 12.67 6.48
CA PHE A 33 6.68 11.77 6.86
C PHE A 33 7.12 10.72 7.87
N VAL A 34 8.24 10.05 7.61
CA VAL A 34 8.77 9.02 8.51
C VAL A 34 9.21 9.64 9.84
N ASP A 35 9.92 10.78 9.83
CA ASP A 35 10.33 11.45 11.06
C ASP A 35 9.15 11.85 11.93
N ALA A 36 8.11 12.44 11.33
CA ALA A 36 6.90 12.82 12.03
C ALA A 36 6.14 11.59 12.57
N SER A 37 6.08 10.50 11.81
CA SER A 37 5.42 9.26 12.21
C SER A 37 6.14 8.58 13.38
N VAL A 38 7.47 8.57 13.39
CA VAL A 38 8.27 8.08 14.52
C VAL A 38 8.02 8.94 15.76
N TRP A 39 8.03 10.28 15.62
CA TRP A 39 7.73 11.18 16.72
C TRP A 39 6.31 10.98 17.29
N ILE A 40 5.30 10.73 16.41
CA ILE A 40 3.94 10.38 16.85
C ILE A 40 3.96 9.08 17.67
N ALA A 41 4.69 8.05 17.23
CA ALA A 41 4.81 6.79 17.94
C ALA A 41 5.41 7.01 19.35
N GLU A 42 6.46 7.81 19.45
CA GLU A 42 7.14 8.13 20.71
C GLU A 42 6.24 8.91 21.68
N ILE A 43 5.51 9.93 21.19
CA ILE A 43 4.59 10.72 22.03
C ILE A 43 3.41 9.90 22.54
N LEU A 44 2.86 9.04 21.68
CA LEU A 44 1.74 8.17 22.04
C LEU A 44 2.17 6.93 22.84
N HIS A 45 3.47 6.73 22.99
CA HIS A 45 4.06 5.54 23.63
C HIS A 45 3.59 4.24 22.97
N MET A 46 3.41 4.29 21.64
CA MET A 46 2.94 3.18 20.83
C MET A 46 4.09 2.54 20.05
N PRO A 47 4.05 1.21 19.82
CA PRO A 47 4.97 0.56 18.89
C PRO A 47 4.91 1.18 17.50
N LYS A 48 6.06 1.36 16.85
CA LYS A 48 6.17 1.93 15.50
C LYS A 48 5.38 1.13 14.48
N PHE A 49 5.33 -0.18 14.64
CA PHE A 49 4.50 -1.07 13.82
C PHE A 49 3.00 -0.68 13.85
N LEU A 50 2.45 -0.35 15.03
CA LEU A 50 1.04 0.04 15.15
C LEU A 50 0.75 1.41 14.51
N ILE A 51 1.66 2.37 14.65
CA ILE A 51 1.53 3.66 13.96
C ILE A 51 1.63 3.47 12.43
N GLY A 52 2.54 2.61 11.99
CA GLY A 52 2.61 2.19 10.58
C GLY A 52 1.28 1.61 10.10
N ALA A 53 0.74 0.64 10.84
CA ALA A 53 -0.48 -0.08 10.48
C ALA A 53 -1.79 0.74 10.65
N THR A 54 -1.72 1.99 11.08
CA THR A 54 -2.91 2.84 11.28
C THR A 54 -2.76 4.19 10.58
N ILE A 55 -2.13 5.15 11.25
CA ILE A 55 -2.06 6.55 10.78
C ILE A 55 -1.29 6.65 9.47
N VAL A 56 -0.16 5.94 9.38
CA VAL A 56 0.71 5.98 8.20
C VAL A 56 0.03 5.31 7.02
N SER A 57 -0.49 4.08 7.22
CA SER A 57 -1.17 3.36 6.15
C SER A 57 -2.42 4.07 5.65
N LEU A 58 -3.24 4.65 6.54
CA LEU A 58 -4.40 5.42 6.11
C LEU A 58 -4.00 6.61 5.23
N ALA A 59 -2.91 7.32 5.60
CA ALA A 59 -2.44 8.47 4.84
C ALA A 59 -1.86 8.09 3.47
N THR A 60 -1.15 6.96 3.37
CA THR A 60 -0.55 6.53 2.09
C THR A 60 -1.56 5.85 1.17
N THR A 61 -2.61 5.23 1.71
CA THR A 61 -3.67 4.54 0.94
C THR A 61 -4.80 5.50 0.47
N LEU A 62 -4.74 6.79 0.82
CA LEU A 62 -5.70 7.79 0.32
C LEU A 62 -5.77 7.87 -1.21
N PRO A 63 -4.65 7.85 -1.97
CA PRO A 63 -4.70 7.84 -3.43
C PRO A 63 -5.46 6.63 -3.99
N GLU A 64 -5.20 5.44 -3.49
CA GLU A 64 -5.89 4.21 -3.88
C GLU A 64 -7.39 4.31 -3.64
N MET A 65 -7.78 4.85 -2.48
CA MET A 65 -9.18 5.04 -2.12
C MET A 65 -9.86 6.01 -3.08
N ILE A 66 -9.23 7.14 -3.38
CA ILE A 66 -9.76 8.16 -4.30
C ILE A 66 -9.91 7.56 -5.70
N VAL A 67 -8.89 6.89 -6.23
CA VAL A 67 -8.91 6.26 -7.55
C VAL A 67 -10.02 5.21 -7.64
N SER A 68 -10.14 4.35 -6.64
CA SER A 68 -11.17 3.30 -6.61
C SER A 68 -12.59 3.88 -6.53
N ILE A 69 -12.81 4.92 -5.73
CA ILE A 69 -14.11 5.61 -5.61
C ILE A 69 -14.49 6.30 -6.93
N ILE A 70 -13.55 7.05 -7.52
CA ILE A 70 -13.80 7.73 -8.81
C ILE A 70 -14.15 6.69 -9.88
N ALA A 71 -13.39 5.61 -9.98
CA ALA A 71 -13.65 4.53 -10.94
C ALA A 71 -15.07 3.94 -10.79
N VAL A 72 -15.54 3.74 -9.58
CA VAL A 72 -16.91 3.26 -9.33
C VAL A 72 -17.95 4.30 -9.72
N VAL A 73 -17.75 5.56 -9.39
CA VAL A 73 -18.68 6.65 -9.76
C VAL A 73 -18.78 6.78 -11.28
N GLU A 74 -17.70 6.54 -12.00
CA GLU A 74 -17.65 6.53 -13.46
C GLU A 74 -18.16 5.21 -14.09
N GLY A 75 -18.53 4.21 -13.29
CA GLY A 75 -19.00 2.91 -13.76
C GLY A 75 -17.88 1.93 -14.16
N ASN A 76 -16.62 2.26 -13.89
CA ASN A 76 -15.44 1.44 -14.19
C ASN A 76 -15.13 0.45 -13.05
N PHE A 77 -16.04 -0.48 -12.77
CA PHE A 77 -15.96 -1.39 -11.63
C PHE A 77 -14.71 -2.28 -11.65
N ALA A 78 -14.27 -2.72 -12.83
CA ALA A 78 -13.06 -3.54 -12.98
C ALA A 78 -11.80 -2.79 -12.51
N ILE A 79 -11.71 -1.48 -12.78
CA ILE A 79 -10.59 -0.64 -12.32
C ILE A 79 -10.60 -0.53 -10.80
N SER A 80 -11.78 -0.33 -10.18
CA SER A 80 -11.89 -0.19 -8.73
C SER A 80 -11.42 -1.44 -7.98
N ILE A 81 -11.90 -2.63 -8.37
CA ILE A 81 -11.49 -3.89 -7.75
C ILE A 81 -10.03 -4.19 -8.08
N GLY A 82 -9.65 -4.02 -9.34
CA GLY A 82 -8.28 -4.27 -9.81
C GLY A 82 -7.25 -3.39 -9.09
N ASN A 83 -7.59 -2.12 -8.81
CA ASN A 83 -6.73 -1.22 -8.04
C ASN A 83 -6.51 -1.74 -6.61
N ALA A 84 -7.56 -2.05 -5.86
CA ALA A 84 -7.43 -2.54 -4.48
C ALA A 84 -6.71 -3.91 -4.41
N VAL A 85 -7.06 -4.88 -5.25
CA VAL A 85 -6.43 -6.21 -5.30
C VAL A 85 -4.98 -6.10 -5.80
N GLY A 86 -4.74 -5.26 -6.81
CA GLY A 86 -3.42 -5.01 -7.37
C GLY A 86 -2.48 -4.35 -6.36
N SER A 87 -2.96 -3.35 -5.60
CA SER A 87 -2.19 -2.68 -4.55
C SER A 87 -1.77 -3.66 -3.46
N VAL A 88 -2.69 -4.50 -2.96
CA VAL A 88 -2.34 -5.54 -1.96
C VAL A 88 -1.30 -6.52 -2.51
N THR A 89 -1.44 -6.91 -3.77
CA THR A 89 -0.50 -7.83 -4.42
C THR A 89 0.86 -7.18 -4.61
N ALA A 90 0.93 -5.91 -5.01
CA ALA A 90 2.16 -5.14 -5.15
C ALA A 90 2.81 -4.85 -3.78
N ASN A 91 2.02 -4.42 -2.81
CA ASN A 91 2.49 -4.16 -1.45
C ASN A 91 3.14 -5.40 -0.82
N THR A 92 2.52 -6.57 -0.99
CA THR A 92 3.06 -7.83 -0.47
C THR A 92 4.17 -8.39 -1.36
N GLY A 93 3.94 -8.41 -2.68
CA GLY A 93 4.82 -9.07 -3.66
C GLY A 93 6.10 -8.31 -3.97
N LEU A 94 6.04 -6.98 -3.96
CA LEU A 94 7.19 -6.11 -4.24
C LEU A 94 7.69 -5.45 -2.97
N ILE A 95 6.86 -4.69 -2.26
CA ILE A 95 7.33 -3.78 -1.20
C ILE A 95 7.72 -4.57 0.05
N LEU A 96 6.88 -5.50 0.51
CA LEU A 96 7.22 -6.37 1.64
C LEU A 96 8.38 -7.31 1.31
N ALA A 97 8.47 -7.80 0.07
CA ALA A 97 9.60 -8.60 -0.39
C ALA A 97 10.93 -7.83 -0.28
N ILE A 98 10.97 -6.58 -0.75
CA ILE A 98 12.14 -5.68 -0.60
C ILE A 98 12.46 -5.50 0.89
N SER A 99 11.45 -5.22 1.73
CA SER A 99 11.63 -5.07 3.17
C SER A 99 12.24 -6.33 3.80
N ALA A 100 11.75 -7.52 3.44
CA ALA A 100 12.27 -8.79 3.93
C ALA A 100 13.73 -9.06 3.49
N ILE A 101 14.10 -8.66 2.28
CA ILE A 101 15.47 -8.84 1.75
C ILE A 101 16.47 -7.94 2.47
N PHE A 102 16.12 -6.67 2.68
CA PHE A 102 17.06 -5.66 3.18
C PHE A 102 17.04 -5.50 4.70
N VAL A 103 15.89 -5.60 5.35
CA VAL A 103 15.78 -5.43 6.81
C VAL A 103 15.85 -6.77 7.50
N GLY A 104 15.11 -7.73 7.08
CA GLY A 104 14.92 -9.03 7.71
C GLY A 104 14.83 -8.85 9.23
N GLY A 105 13.81 -9.22 9.91
CA GLY A 105 13.77 -8.90 11.34
C GLY A 105 12.82 -9.78 12.10
N VAL A 106 13.06 -9.85 13.41
CA VAL A 106 12.14 -10.47 14.36
C VAL A 106 10.88 -9.61 14.38
N ILE A 107 9.74 -10.25 14.20
CA ILE A 107 8.43 -9.62 14.30
C ILE A 107 7.76 -10.04 15.61
N ASP A 108 6.95 -9.17 16.18
CA ASP A 108 6.00 -9.59 17.20
C ASP A 108 4.96 -10.51 16.54
N ARG A 109 5.03 -11.81 16.88
CA ARG A 109 4.17 -12.84 16.30
C ARG A 109 2.70 -12.56 16.52
N LYS A 110 2.35 -11.98 17.68
CA LYS A 110 0.96 -11.72 18.04
C LYS A 110 0.41 -10.55 17.25
N GLU A 111 1.14 -9.44 17.24
CA GLU A 111 0.74 -8.22 16.53
C GLU A 111 0.66 -8.43 15.01
N PHE A 112 1.69 -9.03 14.43
CA PHE A 112 1.71 -9.35 13.01
C PHE A 112 0.69 -10.42 12.65
N GLY A 113 0.60 -11.49 13.47
CA GLY A 113 -0.19 -12.68 13.15
C GLY A 113 -1.68 -12.38 13.03
N ILE A 114 -2.25 -11.62 13.95
CA ILE A 114 -3.67 -11.25 13.89
C ILE A 114 -3.95 -10.46 12.60
N LYS A 115 -3.14 -9.46 12.30
CA LYS A 115 -3.33 -8.62 11.12
C LYS A 115 -3.13 -9.39 9.81
N ALA A 116 -2.12 -10.25 9.76
CA ALA A 116 -1.87 -11.13 8.62
C ALA A 116 -3.01 -12.14 8.39
N MET A 117 -3.59 -12.70 9.47
CA MET A 117 -4.77 -13.56 9.36
C MET A 117 -6.00 -12.79 8.84
N LEU A 118 -6.18 -11.52 9.23
CA LEU A 118 -7.28 -10.71 8.73
C LEU A 118 -7.13 -10.43 7.22
N ILE A 119 -5.91 -10.17 6.72
CA ILE A 119 -5.64 -10.04 5.28
C ILE A 119 -6.01 -11.33 4.55
N MET A 120 -5.56 -12.48 5.05
CA MET A 120 -5.85 -13.78 4.44
C MET A 120 -7.35 -14.08 4.41
N LEU A 121 -8.04 -13.83 5.53
CA LEU A 121 -9.50 -14.02 5.62
C LEU A 121 -10.24 -13.09 4.64
N SER A 122 -9.85 -11.83 4.56
CA SER A 122 -10.42 -10.86 3.62
C SER A 122 -10.21 -11.28 2.17
N GLY A 123 -9.00 -11.73 1.84
CA GLY A 123 -8.66 -12.26 0.50
C GLY A 123 -9.49 -13.51 0.15
N LEU A 124 -9.71 -14.43 1.09
CA LEU A 124 -10.54 -15.62 0.88
C LEU A 124 -12.02 -15.26 0.68
N ILE A 125 -12.56 -14.33 1.46
CA ILE A 125 -13.93 -13.81 1.27
C ILE A 125 -14.05 -13.20 -0.13
N LEU A 126 -13.12 -12.31 -0.50
CA LEU A 126 -13.10 -11.72 -1.83
C LEU A 126 -13.05 -12.78 -2.93
N PHE A 127 -12.12 -13.71 -2.85
CA PHE A 127 -11.96 -14.77 -3.85
C PHE A 127 -13.25 -15.58 -4.00
N GLY A 128 -13.86 -16.03 -2.88
CA GLY A 128 -15.08 -16.84 -2.92
C GLY A 128 -16.27 -16.11 -3.56
N PHE A 129 -16.46 -14.84 -3.24
CA PHE A 129 -17.58 -14.08 -3.81
C PHE A 129 -17.29 -13.54 -5.22
N CYS A 130 -16.05 -13.18 -5.54
CA CYS A 130 -15.68 -12.71 -6.88
C CYS A 130 -15.81 -13.77 -7.96
N LEU A 131 -15.74 -15.07 -7.61
CA LEU A 131 -16.02 -16.18 -8.54
C LEU A 131 -17.45 -16.16 -9.09
N THR A 132 -18.39 -15.50 -8.41
CA THR A 132 -19.77 -15.33 -8.91
C THR A 132 -19.90 -14.26 -10.01
N GLY A 133 -18.78 -13.54 -10.31
CA GLY A 133 -18.75 -12.43 -11.26
C GLY A 133 -19.21 -11.10 -10.70
N LYS A 134 -19.65 -11.04 -9.42
CA LYS A 134 -20.10 -9.80 -8.77
C LYS A 134 -19.68 -9.77 -7.31
N PHE A 135 -19.27 -8.60 -6.86
CA PHE A 135 -19.00 -8.33 -5.46
C PHE A 135 -20.12 -7.44 -4.89
N GLY A 136 -20.92 -8.02 -4.02
CA GLY A 136 -22.17 -7.42 -3.53
C GLY A 136 -22.08 -6.83 -2.12
N ILE A 137 -23.25 -6.40 -1.61
CA ILE A 137 -23.37 -5.80 -0.27
C ILE A 137 -23.07 -6.82 0.84
N PHE A 138 -23.51 -8.08 0.70
CA PHE A 138 -23.31 -9.09 1.74
C PHE A 138 -21.82 -9.35 2.04
N PRO A 139 -20.94 -9.65 1.06
CA PRO A 139 -19.51 -9.77 1.34
C PRO A 139 -18.89 -8.45 1.83
N SER A 140 -19.40 -7.30 1.42
CA SER A 140 -18.94 -6.00 1.94
C SER A 140 -19.20 -5.85 3.43
N ILE A 141 -20.37 -6.30 3.92
CA ILE A 141 -20.69 -6.31 5.36
C ILE A 141 -19.70 -7.23 6.11
N LEU A 142 -19.37 -8.40 5.56
CA LEU A 142 -18.39 -9.30 6.18
C LEU A 142 -17.00 -8.62 6.28
N LEU A 143 -16.56 -7.91 5.24
CA LEU A 143 -15.30 -7.17 5.27
C LEU A 143 -15.34 -6.00 6.27
N LEU A 144 -16.46 -5.29 6.40
CA LEU A 144 -16.61 -4.24 7.41
C LEU A 144 -16.57 -4.80 8.84
N LEU A 145 -17.09 -5.99 9.09
CA LEU A 145 -16.93 -6.66 10.38
C LEU A 145 -15.46 -6.96 10.69
N ILE A 146 -14.68 -7.35 9.67
CA ILE A 146 -13.22 -7.50 9.80
C ILE A 146 -12.57 -6.14 10.11
N LEU A 147 -12.99 -5.04 9.46
CA LEU A 147 -12.51 -3.69 9.76
C LEU A 147 -12.77 -3.31 11.20
N ILE A 148 -14.00 -3.51 11.69
CA ILE A 148 -14.37 -3.22 13.08
C ILE A 148 -13.50 -4.00 14.05
N TYR A 149 -13.29 -5.30 13.81
CA TYR A 149 -12.42 -6.13 14.62
C TYR A 149 -10.95 -5.67 14.55
N TYR A 150 -10.45 -5.31 13.37
CA TYR A 150 -9.12 -4.75 13.18
C TYR A 150 -8.90 -3.47 13.99
N MET A 151 -9.86 -2.55 13.93
CA MET A 151 -9.81 -1.29 14.68
C MET A 151 -9.83 -1.54 16.20
N TYR A 152 -10.72 -2.43 16.66
CA TYR A 152 -10.80 -2.82 18.06
C TYR A 152 -9.50 -3.46 18.57
N GLU A 153 -8.97 -4.44 17.83
CA GLU A 153 -7.74 -5.13 18.19
C GLU A 153 -6.54 -4.18 18.22
N THR A 154 -6.42 -3.33 17.22
CA THR A 154 -5.34 -2.34 17.14
C THR A 154 -5.41 -1.33 18.29
N ALA A 155 -6.60 -0.85 18.66
CA ALA A 155 -6.79 0.02 19.81
C ALA A 155 -6.43 -0.67 21.14
N MET A 156 -6.79 -1.94 21.28
CA MET A 156 -6.44 -2.73 22.48
C MET A 156 -4.94 -3.00 22.57
N SER A 157 -4.29 -3.31 21.44
CA SER A 157 -2.84 -3.50 21.38
C SER A 157 -2.10 -2.20 21.72
N ALA A 158 -2.55 -1.07 21.18
CA ALA A 158 -2.01 0.24 21.51
C ALA A 158 -2.11 0.55 23.03
N LYS A 159 -3.28 0.27 23.62
CA LYS A 159 -3.49 0.46 25.06
C LYS A 159 -2.57 -0.42 25.89
N ARG A 160 -2.43 -1.71 25.54
CA ARG A 160 -1.53 -2.64 26.25
C ARG A 160 -0.09 -2.18 26.17
N ALA A 161 0.37 -1.80 24.98
CA ALA A 161 1.73 -1.32 24.77
C ALA A 161 2.01 -0.02 25.57
N SER A 162 1.07 0.92 25.59
CA SER A 162 1.20 2.16 26.36
C SER A 162 1.26 1.90 27.87
N LEU A 163 0.50 0.94 28.39
CA LEU A 163 0.55 0.57 29.80
C LEU A 163 1.88 -0.10 30.18
N ALA A 164 2.34 -1.07 29.38
CA ALA A 164 3.61 -1.77 29.59
C ALA A 164 4.80 -0.80 29.57
N ASN A 165 4.81 0.15 28.64
CA ASN A 165 5.87 1.15 28.54
C ASN A 165 5.87 2.12 29.73
N LYS A 166 4.71 2.42 30.34
CA LYS A 166 4.64 3.25 31.55
C LYS A 166 5.20 2.55 32.80
N GLU A 167 5.07 1.24 32.89
CA GLU A 167 5.57 0.44 34.01
C GLU A 167 7.09 0.22 33.94
N THR A 168 7.67 0.18 32.75
CA THR A 168 9.10 -0.08 32.51
C THR A 168 9.97 1.17 32.40
N SER A 169 9.38 2.33 32.15
CA SER A 169 10.13 3.58 31.97
C SER A 169 10.41 4.30 33.29
N ASN A 170 11.46 3.85 34.00
CA ASN A 170 12.16 4.71 34.97
C ASN A 170 13.07 5.77 34.31
N GLU A 171 13.28 5.69 33.01
CA GLU A 171 13.97 6.70 32.21
C GLU A 171 12.97 7.27 31.21
N GLN A 172 12.38 8.41 31.56
CA GLN A 172 11.61 9.22 30.63
C GLN A 172 12.57 9.77 29.59
N VAL A 173 12.55 9.19 28.37
CA VAL A 173 12.95 9.97 27.20
C VAL A 173 11.96 11.14 27.15
N GLU A 174 12.37 12.32 27.59
CA GLU A 174 11.58 13.55 27.52
C GLU A 174 11.40 13.92 26.04
N VAL A 175 10.43 13.27 25.38
CA VAL A 175 9.98 13.74 24.08
C VAL A 175 9.36 15.12 24.31
N LYS A 176 9.99 16.15 23.74
CA LYS A 176 9.51 17.54 23.90
C LYS A 176 8.05 17.62 23.45
N LYS A 177 7.14 17.74 24.42
CA LYS A 177 5.69 17.99 24.23
C LYS A 177 5.38 19.49 24.14
N ASP A 178 6.36 20.29 23.80
CA ASP A 178 6.20 21.72 23.56
C ASP A 178 5.26 21.93 22.36
N LYS A 179 4.38 22.93 22.43
CA LYS A 179 3.45 23.30 21.36
C LYS A 179 4.16 23.48 20.02
N LYS A 180 5.36 24.02 20.01
CA LYS A 180 6.18 24.23 18.82
C LYS A 180 6.58 22.87 18.20
N ALA A 181 6.99 21.91 19.02
CA ALA A 181 7.34 20.56 18.53
C ALA A 181 6.12 19.84 17.93
N VAL A 182 4.95 19.95 18.58
CA VAL A 182 3.69 19.39 18.08
C VAL A 182 3.34 19.97 16.71
N ILE A 183 3.29 21.30 16.60
CA ILE A 183 2.95 21.99 15.35
C ILE A 183 3.96 21.64 14.25
N THR A 184 5.25 21.65 14.56
CA THR A 184 6.31 21.31 13.59
C THR A 184 6.16 19.89 13.05
N ASN A 185 5.86 18.92 13.88
CA ASN A 185 5.73 17.52 13.43
C ASN A 185 4.40 17.27 12.71
N ILE A 186 3.31 17.95 13.09
CA ILE A 186 2.07 17.94 12.29
C ILE A 186 2.31 18.53 10.90
N ILE A 187 3.00 19.67 10.80
CA ILE A 187 3.36 20.26 9.51
C ILE A 187 4.24 19.32 8.69
N LYS A 188 5.26 18.73 9.31
CA LYS A 188 6.12 17.72 8.64
C LYS A 188 5.31 16.53 8.14
N PHE A 189 4.36 16.02 8.93
CA PHE A 189 3.49 14.92 8.54
C PHE A 189 2.67 15.28 7.31
N VAL A 190 1.96 16.42 7.35
CA VAL A 190 1.10 16.87 6.24
C VAL A 190 1.92 17.18 4.99
N LEU A 191 3.02 17.91 5.10
CA LEU A 191 3.91 18.21 3.98
C LEU A 191 4.60 16.93 3.45
N GLY A 192 4.89 15.99 4.33
CA GLY A 192 5.44 14.69 3.98
C GLY A 192 4.47 13.89 3.11
N VAL A 193 3.22 13.73 3.55
CA VAL A 193 2.16 13.06 2.77
C VAL A 193 1.97 13.78 1.43
N ALA A 194 1.79 15.10 1.44
CA ALA A 194 1.59 15.88 0.21
C ALA A 194 2.78 15.73 -0.75
N GLY A 195 4.00 15.78 -0.24
CA GLY A 195 5.22 15.60 -1.04
C GLY A 195 5.31 14.22 -1.68
N ILE A 196 4.97 13.16 -0.94
CA ILE A 196 4.96 11.78 -1.45
C ILE A 196 3.88 11.64 -2.53
N VAL A 197 2.64 12.07 -2.26
CA VAL A 197 1.51 11.90 -3.18
C VAL A 197 1.70 12.71 -4.47
N ILE A 198 2.03 14.00 -4.35
CA ILE A 198 2.25 14.87 -5.51
C ILE A 198 3.49 14.39 -6.28
N GLY A 199 4.54 14.03 -5.59
CA GLY A 199 5.76 13.52 -6.20
C GLY A 199 5.54 12.20 -6.94
N ALA A 200 4.76 11.27 -6.38
CA ALA A 200 4.38 10.01 -7.01
C ALA A 200 3.57 10.26 -8.30
N GLN A 201 2.59 11.17 -8.25
CA GLN A 201 1.79 11.54 -9.42
C GLN A 201 2.67 12.14 -10.54
N LEU A 202 3.56 13.09 -10.18
CA LEU A 202 4.49 13.67 -11.15
C LEU A 202 5.43 12.61 -11.76
N LEU A 203 5.89 11.66 -10.96
CA LEU A 203 6.75 10.57 -11.42
C LEU A 203 6.01 9.67 -12.40
N VAL A 204 4.79 9.23 -12.07
CA VAL A 204 3.97 8.35 -12.91
C VAL A 204 3.63 9.03 -14.24
N ASP A 205 3.06 10.24 -14.21
CA ASP A 205 2.59 10.92 -15.41
C ASP A 205 3.74 11.24 -16.37
N ASN A 206 4.85 11.72 -15.84
CA ASN A 206 5.97 12.14 -16.67
C ASN A 206 6.86 10.98 -17.12
N SER A 207 6.95 9.89 -16.35
CA SER A 207 7.64 8.68 -16.80
C SER A 207 6.96 8.03 -18.00
N GLN A 208 5.63 8.10 -18.11
CA GLN A 208 4.88 7.66 -19.29
C GLN A 208 5.27 8.46 -20.54
N ILE A 209 5.39 9.79 -20.41
CA ILE A 209 5.77 10.67 -21.53
C ILE A 209 7.19 10.34 -22.01
N VAL A 210 8.11 10.22 -21.05
CA VAL A 210 9.53 9.89 -21.36
C VAL A 210 9.64 8.48 -21.94
N ALA A 211 8.93 7.49 -21.39
CA ALA A 211 8.94 6.11 -21.88
C ALA A 211 8.43 6.00 -23.32
N LYS A 212 7.35 6.71 -23.67
CA LYS A 212 6.84 6.80 -25.05
C LYS A 212 7.85 7.43 -25.98
N ALA A 213 8.54 8.48 -25.55
CA ALA A 213 9.53 9.17 -26.37
C ALA A 213 10.75 8.30 -26.72
N ILE A 214 11.12 7.33 -25.86
CA ILE A 214 12.20 6.36 -26.12
C ILE A 214 11.69 5.06 -26.77
N GLY A 215 10.41 5.00 -27.17
CA GLY A 215 9.85 3.90 -27.94
C GLY A 215 9.31 2.72 -27.12
N ILE A 216 9.09 2.88 -25.80
CA ILE A 216 8.45 1.85 -24.97
C ILE A 216 6.94 1.80 -25.32
N SER A 217 6.41 0.59 -25.50
CA SER A 217 4.99 0.40 -25.85
C SER A 217 4.05 0.78 -24.71
N ASP A 218 2.85 1.32 -25.04
CA ASP A 218 1.83 1.68 -24.06
C ASP A 218 1.43 0.51 -23.17
N GLY A 219 1.43 -0.72 -23.68
CA GLY A 219 1.14 -1.91 -22.89
C GLY A 219 2.17 -2.18 -21.79
N LEU A 220 3.46 -2.02 -22.07
CA LEU A 220 4.52 -2.15 -21.07
C LEU A 220 4.46 -1.02 -20.04
N ILE A 221 4.17 0.22 -20.48
CA ILE A 221 4.00 1.37 -19.59
C ILE A 221 2.83 1.12 -18.62
N ALA A 222 1.68 0.69 -19.14
CA ALA A 222 0.50 0.43 -18.32
C ALA A 222 0.76 -0.62 -17.23
N ILE A 223 1.48 -1.71 -17.57
CA ILE A 223 1.73 -2.80 -16.63
C ILE A 223 2.79 -2.45 -15.59
N THR A 224 3.78 -1.64 -15.95
CA THR A 224 4.89 -1.33 -15.05
C THR A 224 4.66 -0.02 -14.28
N VAL A 225 4.47 1.08 -14.99
CA VAL A 225 4.43 2.41 -14.40
C VAL A 225 3.09 2.71 -13.72
N VAL A 226 1.98 2.32 -14.36
CA VAL A 226 0.65 2.59 -13.80
C VAL A 226 0.31 1.61 -12.68
N ALA A 227 0.62 0.32 -12.86
CA ALA A 227 0.31 -0.69 -11.85
C ALA A 227 1.09 -0.50 -10.52
N ILE A 228 2.30 0.06 -10.59
CA ILE A 228 3.10 0.37 -9.39
C ILE A 228 2.79 1.78 -8.87
N GLY A 229 2.20 2.62 -9.72
CA GLY A 229 2.07 4.06 -9.49
C GLY A 229 1.26 4.43 -8.25
N THR A 230 0.14 3.76 -8.03
CA THR A 230 -0.70 4.02 -6.86
C THR A 230 -0.03 3.58 -5.56
N SER A 231 0.75 2.49 -5.58
CA SER A 231 1.48 2.00 -4.40
C SER A 231 2.88 2.64 -4.21
N LEU A 232 3.21 3.69 -4.99
CA LEU A 232 4.46 4.44 -4.79
C LEU A 232 4.56 5.09 -3.41
N PRO A 233 3.50 5.69 -2.84
CA PRO A 233 3.56 6.22 -1.47
C PRO A 233 3.98 5.17 -0.44
N GLU A 234 3.43 3.97 -0.51
CA GLU A 234 3.77 2.84 0.36
C GLU A 234 5.23 2.40 0.15
N LEU A 235 5.65 2.28 -1.10
CA LEU A 235 7.02 1.90 -1.47
C LEU A 235 8.04 2.90 -0.90
N ILE A 236 7.82 4.20 -1.12
CA ILE A 236 8.72 5.25 -0.68
C ILE A 236 8.75 5.33 0.85
N THR A 237 7.59 5.28 1.51
CA THR A 237 7.51 5.27 2.97
C THR A 237 8.26 4.09 3.54
N THR A 238 8.13 2.90 2.94
CA THR A 238 8.82 1.69 3.39
C THR A 238 10.33 1.79 3.15
N ILE A 239 10.78 2.22 1.97
CA ILE A 239 12.23 2.40 1.68
C ILE A 239 12.83 3.43 2.63
N THR A 240 12.15 4.58 2.84
CA THR A 240 12.63 5.62 3.77
C THR A 240 12.70 5.08 5.20
N SER A 241 11.70 4.32 5.64
CA SER A 241 11.70 3.66 6.94
C SER A 241 12.88 2.69 7.09
N ILE A 242 13.22 1.92 6.05
CA ILE A 242 14.38 1.03 6.04
C ILE A 242 15.67 1.82 6.17
N VAL A 243 15.86 2.85 5.34
CA VAL A 243 17.05 3.70 5.36
C VAL A 243 17.24 4.38 6.71
N LYS A 244 16.16 4.81 7.34
CA LYS A 244 16.16 5.42 8.69
C LYS A 244 16.20 4.40 9.84
N LYS A 245 16.37 3.11 9.56
CA LYS A 245 16.36 2.04 10.57
C LYS A 245 15.05 1.97 11.38
N GLN A 246 13.94 2.30 10.74
CA GLN A 246 12.58 2.25 11.26
C GLN A 246 11.74 1.17 10.56
N GLY A 247 12.33 0.02 10.28
CA GLY A 247 11.71 -1.03 9.46
C GLY A 247 10.36 -1.52 9.96
N GLU A 248 10.13 -1.51 11.28
CA GLU A 248 8.82 -1.86 11.88
C GLU A 248 7.70 -0.92 11.41
N LEU A 249 7.99 0.39 11.27
CA LEU A 249 7.04 1.36 10.74
C LEU A 249 6.66 1.02 9.30
N GLY A 250 7.66 0.71 8.46
CA GLY A 250 7.42 0.33 7.06
C GLY A 250 6.62 -0.96 6.90
N VAL A 251 6.95 -2.01 7.67
CA VAL A 251 6.18 -3.26 7.66
C VAL A 251 4.75 -3.03 8.15
N GLY A 252 4.59 -2.23 9.23
CA GLY A 252 3.27 -1.83 9.72
C GLY A 252 2.46 -1.12 8.63
N ASN A 253 3.07 -0.16 7.93
CA ASN A 253 2.43 0.55 6.82
C ASN A 253 1.88 -0.40 5.75
N ILE A 254 2.69 -1.34 5.27
CA ILE A 254 2.27 -2.32 4.25
C ILE A 254 1.08 -3.16 4.75
N ILE A 255 1.17 -3.67 5.97
CA ILE A 255 0.11 -4.52 6.54
C ILE A 255 -1.18 -3.72 6.74
N GLY A 256 -1.09 -2.49 7.22
CA GLY A 256 -2.24 -1.59 7.38
C GLY A 256 -2.87 -1.21 6.04
N ALA A 257 -2.07 -0.83 5.04
CA ALA A 257 -2.52 -0.52 3.70
C ALA A 257 -3.28 -1.70 3.07
N ASN A 258 -2.71 -2.92 3.15
CA ASN A 258 -3.36 -4.12 2.64
C ASN A 258 -4.73 -4.39 3.29
N ILE A 259 -4.86 -4.15 4.60
CA ILE A 259 -6.15 -4.28 5.28
C ILE A 259 -7.12 -3.20 4.77
N ILE A 260 -6.70 -1.94 4.73
CA ILE A 260 -7.54 -0.81 4.30
C ILE A 260 -8.04 -1.04 2.87
N ASP A 261 -7.17 -1.45 1.96
CA ASP A 261 -7.53 -1.74 0.56
C ASP A 261 -8.68 -2.76 0.47
N LEU A 262 -8.60 -3.85 1.24
CA LEU A 262 -9.59 -4.92 1.16
C LEU A 262 -10.86 -4.63 1.97
N VAL A 263 -10.72 -4.13 3.22
CA VAL A 263 -11.85 -4.10 4.15
C VAL A 263 -12.50 -2.73 4.32
N LEU A 264 -11.91 -1.68 3.74
CA LEU A 264 -12.49 -0.34 3.72
C LEU A 264 -12.83 0.11 2.30
N ILE A 265 -11.88 0.09 1.37
CA ILE A 265 -12.07 0.61 0.01
C ILE A 265 -13.12 -0.20 -0.74
N LEU A 266 -12.98 -1.52 -0.80
CA LEU A 266 -13.92 -2.37 -1.55
C LEU A 266 -15.36 -2.33 -1.03
N PRO A 267 -15.62 -2.38 0.29
CA PRO A 267 -16.96 -2.15 0.81
C PRO A 267 -17.55 -0.79 0.43
N ILE A 268 -16.77 0.31 0.54
CA ILE A 268 -17.23 1.64 0.12
C ILE A 268 -17.64 1.61 -1.35
N CYS A 269 -16.80 1.07 -2.22
CA CYS A 269 -17.06 0.93 -3.65
C CYS A 269 -18.31 0.08 -3.93
N SER A 270 -18.49 -1.00 -3.20
CA SER A 270 -19.68 -1.85 -3.31
C SER A 270 -20.96 -1.13 -2.88
N PHE A 271 -20.93 -0.32 -1.83
CA PHE A 271 -22.10 0.48 -1.43
C PHE A 271 -22.44 1.56 -2.46
N ILE A 272 -21.45 2.25 -3.02
CA ILE A 272 -21.64 3.25 -4.08
C ILE A 272 -22.27 2.60 -5.32
N SER A 273 -21.82 1.40 -5.71
CA SER A 273 -22.38 0.63 -6.83
C SER A 273 -23.72 -0.07 -6.48
N LYS A 274 -24.25 0.13 -5.28
CA LYS A 274 -25.47 -0.55 -4.77
C LYS A 274 -25.35 -2.08 -4.82
N GLY A 275 -24.17 -2.63 -4.58
CA GLY A 275 -23.89 -4.06 -4.60
C GLY A 275 -23.73 -4.68 -6.00
N ASN A 276 -23.58 -3.87 -7.03
CA ASN A 276 -23.38 -4.32 -8.41
C ASN A 276 -21.94 -4.10 -8.89
N LEU A 277 -20.96 -4.35 -8.03
CA LEU A 277 -19.56 -4.23 -8.40
C LEU A 277 -19.16 -5.45 -9.27
N GLU A 278 -19.14 -5.27 -10.59
CA GLU A 278 -18.80 -6.32 -11.54
C GLU A 278 -17.31 -6.68 -11.45
N VAL A 279 -17.04 -7.99 -11.46
CA VAL A 279 -15.69 -8.55 -11.32
C VAL A 279 -15.21 -9.05 -12.66
N ALA A 280 -14.09 -8.51 -13.14
CA ALA A 280 -13.44 -9.02 -14.35
C ALA A 280 -12.94 -10.46 -14.16
N LYS A 281 -13.05 -11.31 -15.18
CA LYS A 281 -12.52 -12.68 -15.15
C LYS A 281 -11.05 -12.73 -14.76
N GLN A 282 -10.24 -11.80 -15.23
CA GLN A 282 -8.83 -11.69 -14.85
C GLN A 282 -8.68 -11.54 -13.33
N CYS A 283 -9.45 -10.64 -12.71
CA CYS A 283 -9.40 -10.44 -11.27
C CYS A 283 -9.76 -11.71 -10.51
N ALA A 284 -10.84 -12.40 -10.90
CA ALA A 284 -11.28 -13.63 -10.23
C ALA A 284 -10.31 -14.81 -10.38
N TYR A 285 -9.72 -15.00 -11.57
CA TYR A 285 -8.95 -16.21 -11.89
C TYR A 285 -7.43 -16.03 -11.91
N ILE A 286 -6.91 -14.79 -11.92
CA ILE A 286 -5.48 -14.50 -11.89
C ILE A 286 -5.12 -13.66 -10.66
N ASP A 287 -5.73 -12.47 -10.49
CA ASP A 287 -5.24 -11.49 -9.53
C ASP A 287 -5.50 -11.95 -8.09
N LEU A 288 -6.71 -12.42 -7.78
CA LEU A 288 -7.07 -12.91 -6.44
C LEU A 288 -6.34 -14.20 -6.05
N PRO A 289 -6.21 -15.23 -6.92
CA PRO A 289 -5.33 -16.37 -6.65
C PRO A 289 -3.87 -15.97 -6.40
N ALA A 290 -3.33 -15.04 -7.19
CA ALA A 290 -1.96 -14.55 -6.99
C ALA A 290 -1.81 -13.81 -5.65
N LEU A 291 -2.76 -12.94 -5.28
CA LEU A 291 -2.81 -12.29 -3.98
C LEU A 291 -2.76 -13.32 -2.85
N LEU A 292 -3.60 -14.36 -2.91
CA LEU A 292 -3.66 -15.40 -1.88
C LEU A 292 -2.36 -16.20 -1.79
N VAL A 293 -1.77 -16.60 -2.91
CA VAL A 293 -0.50 -17.33 -2.96
C VAL A 293 0.65 -16.50 -2.41
N ILE A 294 0.81 -15.27 -2.91
CA ILE A 294 1.87 -14.35 -2.48
C ILE A 294 1.72 -14.03 -1.00
N SER A 295 0.51 -13.72 -0.54
CA SER A 295 0.24 -13.46 0.88
C SER A 295 0.48 -14.70 1.75
N SER A 296 0.14 -15.89 1.29
CA SER A 296 0.41 -17.13 2.01
C SER A 296 1.90 -17.36 2.22
N VAL A 297 2.71 -17.16 1.18
CA VAL A 297 4.19 -17.26 1.26
C VAL A 297 4.78 -16.16 2.14
N ALA A 298 4.17 -14.98 2.18
CA ALA A 298 4.58 -13.91 3.09
C ALA A 298 4.22 -14.23 4.55
N VAL A 299 3.03 -14.75 4.81
CA VAL A 299 2.47 -14.90 6.16
C VAL A 299 2.91 -16.20 6.84
N ILE A 300 2.71 -17.34 6.19
CA ILE A 300 2.87 -18.65 6.84
C ILE A 300 4.30 -18.88 7.35
N PRO A 301 5.36 -18.75 6.53
CA PRO A 301 6.72 -18.95 7.03
C PRO A 301 7.11 -17.91 8.09
N THR A 302 6.60 -16.67 7.97
CA THR A 302 6.90 -15.60 8.93
C THR A 302 6.30 -15.90 10.31
N LEU A 303 5.08 -16.45 10.36
CA LEU A 303 4.46 -16.86 11.61
C LEU A 303 5.18 -18.07 12.25
N ILE A 304 5.69 -19.01 11.45
CA ILE A 304 6.44 -20.17 11.95
C ILE A 304 7.80 -19.72 12.49
N ASN A 305 8.56 -18.97 11.69
CA ASN A 305 9.94 -18.57 12.00
C ASN A 305 10.04 -17.35 12.91
N LYS A 306 8.93 -16.63 13.18
CA LYS A 306 8.86 -15.36 13.93
C LYS A 306 9.75 -14.25 13.35
N LYS A 307 10.09 -14.33 12.08
CA LYS A 307 10.91 -13.36 11.37
C LYS A 307 10.70 -13.43 9.87
N PHE A 308 10.94 -12.31 9.20
CA PHE A 308 11.11 -12.28 7.76
C PHE A 308 12.53 -12.74 7.39
N THR A 309 12.65 -13.58 6.39
CA THR A 309 13.93 -14.05 5.87
C THR A 309 14.21 -13.51 4.47
N LYS A 310 15.49 -13.32 4.12
CA LYS A 310 15.89 -12.89 2.77
C LYS A 310 15.43 -13.85 1.68
N VAL A 311 15.54 -15.15 1.95
CA VAL A 311 15.09 -16.20 1.01
C VAL A 311 13.59 -16.09 0.75
N GLN A 312 12.80 -15.88 1.79
CA GLN A 312 11.36 -15.64 1.68
C GLN A 312 11.05 -14.42 0.82
N GLY A 313 11.76 -13.30 1.06
CA GLY A 313 11.61 -12.09 0.25
C GLY A 313 11.92 -12.32 -1.24
N ILE A 314 12.97 -13.07 -1.54
CA ILE A 314 13.32 -13.44 -2.93
C ILE A 314 12.22 -14.29 -3.56
N ILE A 315 11.70 -15.29 -2.85
CA ILE A 315 10.61 -16.15 -3.36
C ILE A 315 9.36 -15.32 -3.65
N ILE A 316 8.97 -14.43 -2.72
CA ILE A 316 7.81 -13.54 -2.90
C ILE A 316 8.00 -12.66 -4.14
N LEU A 317 9.18 -12.07 -4.33
CA LEU A 317 9.48 -11.23 -5.47
C LEU A 317 9.40 -12.01 -6.80
N ILE A 318 9.91 -13.23 -6.84
CA ILE A 318 9.80 -14.11 -8.02
C ILE A 318 8.33 -14.41 -8.34
N LEU A 319 7.52 -14.72 -7.32
CA LEU A 319 6.09 -14.96 -7.50
C LEU A 319 5.36 -13.71 -8.01
N TYR A 320 5.74 -12.52 -7.52
CA TYR A 320 5.17 -11.28 -8.00
C TYR A 320 5.53 -11.00 -9.46
N ILE A 321 6.77 -11.23 -9.88
CA ILE A 321 7.18 -11.11 -11.29
C ILE A 321 6.40 -12.10 -12.15
N ALA A 322 6.26 -13.36 -11.72
CA ALA A 322 5.45 -14.35 -12.42
C ALA A 322 3.98 -13.90 -12.55
N TYR A 323 3.40 -13.34 -11.48
CA TYR A 323 2.05 -12.76 -11.52
C TYR A 323 1.93 -11.64 -12.56
N ILE A 324 2.88 -10.69 -12.60
CA ILE A 324 2.85 -9.60 -13.59
C ILE A 324 2.86 -10.16 -15.03
N VAL A 325 3.66 -11.19 -15.31
CA VAL A 325 3.69 -11.85 -16.61
C VAL A 325 2.34 -12.51 -16.94
N LEU A 326 1.74 -13.22 -15.97
CA LEU A 326 0.43 -13.85 -16.15
C LEU A 326 -0.69 -12.81 -16.36
N ALA A 327 -0.67 -11.72 -15.57
CA ALA A 327 -1.63 -10.64 -15.73
C ALA A 327 -1.55 -9.99 -17.10
N TYR A 328 -0.34 -9.80 -17.62
CA TYR A 328 -0.13 -9.28 -18.97
C TYR A 328 -0.67 -10.22 -20.05
N LEU A 329 -0.40 -11.51 -19.95
CA LEU A 329 -0.93 -12.51 -20.88
C LEU A 329 -2.46 -12.62 -20.81
N GLY A 330 -3.03 -12.45 -19.62
CA GLY A 330 -4.48 -12.40 -19.41
C GLY A 330 -5.14 -11.21 -20.12
N GLN A 331 -4.54 -10.02 -20.03
CA GLN A 331 -5.05 -8.84 -20.74
C GLN A 331 -4.99 -8.97 -22.27
N GLN A 332 -4.05 -9.74 -22.81
CA GLN A 332 -3.95 -10.00 -24.24
C GLN A 332 -4.98 -11.05 -24.73
N GLY A 333 -5.88 -11.53 -23.88
CA GLY A 333 -6.85 -12.57 -24.24
C GLY A 333 -6.23 -13.95 -24.47
N LYS A 334 -4.95 -14.17 -24.14
CA LYS A 334 -4.24 -15.44 -24.40
C LYS A 334 -4.55 -16.53 -23.37
N LEU A 335 -5.24 -16.20 -22.27
CA LEU A 335 -5.52 -17.14 -21.16
C LEU A 335 -7.02 -17.44 -20.96
N PHE A 336 -7.93 -16.67 -21.55
CA PHE A 336 -9.37 -16.82 -21.38
C PHE A 336 -10.06 -16.97 -22.75
N TYR A 337 -9.93 -18.13 -23.37
CA TYR A 337 -10.75 -18.55 -24.51
C TYR A 337 -11.90 -19.43 -24.05
#